data_a78453b10c52ca84f11c108f438ea3fd
#
_entry.id   a78453b10c52ca84f11c108f438ea3fd
#
_cell.length_a   1.000
_cell.length_b   1.000
_cell.length_c   1.000
_cell.angle_alpha   90.00
_cell.angle_beta   90.00
_cell.angle_gamma   90.00
#
_symmetry.space_group_name_H-M   'P 1'
#
loop_
_entity.id
_entity.type
_entity.pdbx_description
1 polymer ?
#
loop_
_entity_poly.entity_id
_entity_poly.type
_entity_poly.pdbx_seq_one_letter_code
_entity_poly.pdbx_strand_id
1 'polypeptide(L)'
;MSESLKDKRILLVDDDSDILTSMQAAFEPTGATVETASNGNKAVELAERNQPDLIVLDMMLPGRSGFLVLEKVKAKKPRNEKPFVIMITGNQGKRHQMYAESLGANEYFTKPVKLDKLMATAEKLLATPATPA
;
A
#
# COMPACT_ATOMS: atom_id res chain seq x y z
N MET A 1 15.69 -14.50 7.36
CA MET A 1 15.50 -13.61 6.65
C MET A 1 14.17 -13.53 6.25
N SER A 2 13.59 -14.47 6.06
CA SER A 2 12.35 -14.44 5.46
C SER A 2 11.22 -13.89 6.29
N GLU A 3 11.35 -13.58 7.52
CA GLU A 3 10.27 -13.04 8.33
C GLU A 3 10.47 -11.57 8.68
N SER A 4 11.00 -10.83 7.72
CA SER A 4 11.28 -9.42 7.93
C SER A 4 10.06 -8.59 8.27
N LEU A 5 8.86 -9.05 7.89
CA LEU A 5 7.63 -8.33 8.15
C LEU A 5 6.71 -9.12 9.09
N LYS A 6 7.29 -9.92 9.96
CA LYS A 6 6.52 -10.71 10.88
C LYS A 6 5.59 -9.82 11.71
N ASP A 7 4.36 -10.27 11.85
CA ASP A 7 3.32 -9.58 12.63
C ASP A 7 2.86 -8.25 12.02
N LYS A 8 3.31 -7.92 10.83
CA LYS A 8 2.80 -6.74 10.15
C LYS A 8 1.57 -7.11 9.34
N ARG A 9 0.64 -6.17 9.21
CA ARG A 9 -0.56 -6.37 8.43
C ARG A 9 -0.45 -5.57 7.15
N ILE A 10 -0.65 -6.23 6.02
CA ILE A 10 -0.49 -5.60 4.70
C ILE A 10 -1.77 -5.79 3.90
N LEU A 11 -2.29 -4.70 3.36
CA LEU A 11 -3.46 -4.73 2.50
C LEU A 11 -3.01 -4.43 1.08
N LEU A 12 -3.29 -5.35 0.16
CA LEU A 12 -2.93 -5.19 -1.25
C LEU A 12 -4.20 -4.88 -2.04
N VAL A 13 -4.18 -3.79 -2.79
CA VAL A 13 -5.37 -3.31 -3.49
C VAL A 13 -5.07 -3.13 -4.97
N ASP A 14 -5.70 -3.94 -5.81
CA ASP A 14 -5.55 -3.85 -7.26
C ASP A 14 -6.71 -4.62 -7.86
N ASP A 15 -7.25 -4.15 -8.98
CA ASP A 15 -8.35 -4.86 -9.62
C ASP A 15 -7.86 -5.97 -10.53
N ASP A 16 -6.55 -6.11 -10.73
CA ASP A 16 -5.97 -7.17 -11.54
C ASP A 16 -5.62 -8.33 -10.62
N SER A 17 -6.32 -9.45 -10.76
CA SER A 17 -6.13 -10.59 -9.88
C SER A 17 -4.73 -11.21 -10.00
N ASP A 18 -4.12 -11.13 -11.19
CA ASP A 18 -2.78 -11.66 -11.36
C ASP A 18 -1.75 -10.83 -10.59
N ILE A 19 -1.92 -9.52 -10.59
CA ILE A 19 -1.04 -8.66 -9.81
C ILE A 19 -1.22 -8.93 -8.33
N LEU A 20 -2.47 -9.06 -7.86
CA LEU A 20 -2.71 -9.38 -6.45
C LEU A 20 -2.08 -10.70 -6.06
N THR A 21 -2.21 -11.71 -6.90
CA THR A 21 -1.64 -13.03 -6.61
C THR A 21 -0.11 -12.95 -6.52
N SER A 22 0.52 -12.21 -7.43
CA SER A 22 1.96 -12.06 -7.42
C SER A 22 2.45 -11.33 -6.18
N MET A 23 1.77 -10.26 -5.81
CA MET A 23 2.15 -9.50 -4.62
C MET A 23 1.94 -10.33 -3.36
N GLN A 24 0.82 -11.03 -3.29
CA GLN A 24 0.52 -11.85 -2.13
C GLN A 24 1.60 -12.92 -1.95
N ALA A 25 1.99 -13.56 -3.05
CA ALA A 25 3.03 -14.58 -3.00
C ALA A 25 4.36 -14.01 -2.53
N ALA A 26 4.64 -12.74 -2.85
CA ALA A 26 5.88 -12.11 -2.42
C ALA A 26 5.87 -11.76 -0.94
N PHE A 27 4.72 -11.33 -0.41
CA PHE A 27 4.66 -10.89 0.98
C PHE A 27 4.44 -12.00 2.00
N GLU A 28 3.76 -13.07 1.62
CA GLU A 28 3.45 -14.12 2.59
C GLU A 28 4.68 -14.74 3.26
N PRO A 29 5.75 -15.04 2.52
CA PRO A 29 6.92 -15.64 3.18
C PRO A 29 7.60 -14.72 4.20
N THR A 30 7.28 -13.43 4.20
CA THR A 30 7.90 -12.50 5.14
C THR A 30 7.29 -12.58 6.53
N GLY A 31 6.26 -13.37 6.71
CA GLY A 31 5.58 -13.47 8.00
C GLY A 31 4.44 -12.48 8.16
N ALA A 32 4.19 -11.64 7.15
CA ALA A 32 3.12 -10.66 7.24
C ALA A 32 1.75 -11.32 7.09
N THR A 33 0.75 -10.71 7.69
CA THR A 33 -0.65 -11.07 7.46
C THR A 33 -1.11 -10.26 6.27
N VAL A 34 -1.52 -10.92 5.19
CA VAL A 34 -1.83 -10.26 3.93
C VAL A 34 -3.30 -10.37 3.62
N GLU A 35 -3.93 -9.25 3.31
CA GLU A 35 -5.30 -9.22 2.83
C GLU A 35 -5.34 -8.54 1.48
N THR A 36 -6.36 -8.82 0.68
CA THR A 36 -6.47 -8.24 -0.65
C THR A 36 -7.84 -7.62 -0.85
N ALA A 37 -7.90 -6.60 -1.69
CA ALA A 37 -9.15 -5.98 -2.12
C ALA A 37 -9.04 -5.67 -3.59
N SER A 38 -10.13 -5.87 -4.33
CA SER A 38 -10.13 -5.63 -5.77
C SER A 38 -10.87 -4.37 -6.18
N ASN A 39 -11.37 -3.62 -5.22
CA ASN A 39 -12.01 -2.33 -5.51
C ASN A 39 -11.81 -1.39 -4.34
N GLY A 40 -12.08 -0.11 -4.59
CA GLY A 40 -11.80 0.92 -3.59
C GLY A 40 -12.70 0.86 -2.36
N ASN A 41 -13.95 0.47 -2.52
CA ASN A 41 -14.85 0.41 -1.37
C ASN A 41 -14.44 -0.69 -0.41
N LYS A 42 -14.07 -1.85 -0.94
CA LYS A 42 -13.60 -2.95 -0.10
C LYS A 42 -12.28 -2.59 0.58
N ALA A 43 -11.43 -1.84 -0.13
CA ALA A 43 -10.16 -1.41 0.44
C ALA A 43 -10.38 -0.53 1.66
N VAL A 44 -11.30 0.43 1.57
CA VAL A 44 -11.59 1.30 2.71
C VAL A 44 -12.18 0.49 3.87
N GLU A 45 -13.09 -0.41 3.55
CA GLU A 45 -13.71 -1.25 4.58
C GLU A 45 -12.66 -2.06 5.35
N LEU A 46 -11.75 -2.71 4.63
CA LEU A 46 -10.72 -3.52 5.27
C LEU A 46 -9.72 -2.66 6.03
N ALA A 47 -9.38 -1.49 5.48
CA ALA A 47 -8.45 -0.61 6.17
C ALA A 47 -9.03 -0.12 7.50
N GLU A 48 -10.31 0.19 7.52
CA GLU A 48 -10.94 0.66 8.75
C GLU A 48 -11.12 -0.46 9.76
N ARG A 49 -11.45 -1.65 9.28
CA ARG A 49 -11.70 -2.78 10.17
C ARG A 49 -10.41 -3.34 10.77
N ASN A 50 -9.39 -3.50 9.94
CA ASN A 50 -8.20 -4.24 10.36
C ASN A 50 -6.96 -3.39 10.58
N GLN A 51 -7.02 -2.13 10.23
CA GLN A 51 -5.95 -1.15 10.47
C GLN A 51 -4.58 -1.67 10.05
N PRO A 52 -4.36 -1.86 8.74
CA PRO A 52 -3.09 -2.41 8.27
C PRO A 52 -1.94 -1.46 8.55
N ASP A 53 -0.74 -2.02 8.62
CA ASP A 53 0.48 -1.23 8.75
C ASP A 53 0.87 -0.62 7.41
N LEU A 54 0.57 -1.33 6.32
CA LEU A 54 0.94 -0.91 4.98
C LEU A 54 -0.20 -1.21 4.02
N ILE A 55 -0.46 -0.29 3.11
CA ILE A 55 -1.40 -0.50 2.01
C ILE A 55 -0.64 -0.29 0.71
N VAL A 56 -0.68 -1.29 -0.17
CA VAL A 56 -0.17 -1.16 -1.53
C VAL A 56 -1.38 -0.93 -2.41
N LEU A 57 -1.49 0.24 -3.01
CA LEU A 57 -2.75 0.75 -3.54
C LEU A 57 -2.65 1.15 -5.00
N ASP A 58 -3.44 0.50 -5.84
CA ASP A 58 -3.53 0.87 -7.24
C ASP A 58 -4.35 2.15 -7.37
N MET A 59 -3.91 3.04 -8.24
CA MET A 59 -4.62 4.29 -8.47
C MET A 59 -5.93 4.08 -9.20
N MET A 60 -5.96 3.18 -10.17
CA MET A 60 -7.13 2.98 -11.03
C MET A 60 -7.95 1.80 -10.54
N LEU A 61 -8.98 2.09 -9.75
CA LEU A 61 -9.82 1.06 -9.16
C LEU A 61 -11.28 1.29 -9.51
N PRO A 62 -12.07 0.22 -9.66
CA PRO A 62 -13.51 0.40 -9.78
C PRO A 62 -14.10 0.78 -8.43
N GLY A 63 -15.24 1.39 -8.46
CA GLY A 63 -15.97 1.79 -7.26
C GLY A 63 -15.47 3.08 -6.67
N ARG A 64 -14.27 3.07 -6.15
CA ARG A 64 -13.67 4.26 -5.55
C ARG A 64 -12.22 4.33 -6.00
N SER A 65 -11.82 5.46 -6.59
CA SER A 65 -10.46 5.56 -7.12
C SER A 65 -9.42 5.44 -6.01
N GLY A 66 -8.20 5.08 -6.39
CA GLY A 66 -7.12 4.98 -5.42
C GLY A 66 -6.85 6.28 -4.70
N PHE A 67 -7.01 7.42 -5.37
CA PHE A 67 -6.83 8.70 -4.70
C PHE A 67 -7.85 8.91 -3.58
N LEU A 68 -9.10 8.50 -3.81
CA LEU A 68 -10.13 8.63 -2.77
C LEU A 68 -9.86 7.67 -1.61
N VAL A 69 -9.36 6.47 -1.92
CA VAL A 69 -8.98 5.54 -0.86
C VAL A 69 -7.83 6.15 -0.03
N LEU A 70 -6.81 6.67 -0.71
CA LEU A 70 -5.67 7.29 -0.05
C LEU A 70 -6.11 8.43 0.87
N GLU A 71 -6.95 9.30 0.35
CA GLU A 71 -7.45 10.42 1.12
C GLU A 71 -8.17 9.94 2.39
N LYS A 72 -8.97 8.89 2.23
CA LYS A 72 -9.74 8.36 3.35
C LYS A 72 -8.85 7.73 4.41
N VAL A 73 -7.91 6.90 4.00
CA VAL A 73 -7.09 6.17 4.97
C VAL A 73 -6.04 7.04 5.65
N LYS A 74 -5.64 8.12 5.00
CA LYS A 74 -4.67 9.05 5.61
C LYS A 74 -5.31 10.29 6.19
N ALA A 75 -6.64 10.35 6.22
CA ALA A 75 -7.32 11.54 6.72
C ALA A 75 -6.87 11.87 8.14
N LYS A 76 -6.44 13.10 8.34
CA LYS A 76 -6.01 13.59 9.65
C LYS A 76 -4.80 12.85 10.20
N LYS A 77 -4.01 12.20 9.35
CA LYS A 77 -2.82 11.49 9.79
C LYS A 77 -1.60 12.03 9.08
N PRO A 78 -0.50 12.20 9.79
CA PRO A 78 0.73 12.62 9.13
C PRO A 78 1.29 11.49 8.26
N ARG A 79 2.16 11.86 7.32
CA ARG A 79 2.70 10.90 6.37
C ARG A 79 3.40 9.73 7.07
N ASN A 80 4.09 9.99 8.16
CA ASN A 80 4.87 8.94 8.82
C ASN A 80 4.09 8.15 9.85
N GLU A 81 2.75 8.27 9.84
CA GLU A 81 1.90 7.48 10.73
C GLU A 81 1.20 6.40 9.92
N LYS A 82 0.94 5.26 10.55
CA LYS A 82 0.22 4.17 9.89
C LYS A 82 -1.18 4.60 9.50
N PRO A 83 -1.69 4.07 8.40
CA PRO A 83 -1.01 3.12 7.53
C PRO A 83 -0.05 3.83 6.59
N PHE A 84 1.08 3.21 6.32
CA PHE A 84 1.94 3.69 5.25
C PHE A 84 1.30 3.26 3.93
N VAL A 85 1.43 4.08 2.91
CA VAL A 85 0.79 3.79 1.63
C VAL A 85 1.80 3.86 0.50
N ILE A 86 1.88 2.79 -0.28
CA ILE A 86 2.65 2.75 -1.52
C ILE A 86 1.64 2.78 -2.65
N MET A 87 1.68 3.84 -3.45
CA MET A 87 0.76 4.00 -4.56
C MET A 87 1.36 3.40 -5.81
N ILE A 88 0.57 2.65 -6.58
CA ILE A 88 1.03 2.03 -7.80
C ILE A 88 0.08 2.41 -8.93
N THR A 89 0.62 2.75 -10.10
CA THR A 89 -0.23 3.16 -11.20
C THR A 89 0.42 2.87 -12.53
N GLY A 90 -0.39 2.65 -13.56
CA GLY A 90 0.09 2.61 -14.93
C GLY A 90 0.32 3.98 -15.53
N ASN A 91 -0.11 5.02 -14.84
CA ASN A 91 0.02 6.38 -15.35
C ASN A 91 1.33 7.00 -14.88
N GLN A 92 2.16 7.46 -15.80
CA GLN A 92 3.46 7.99 -15.49
C GLN A 92 3.51 9.50 -15.32
N GLY A 93 2.38 10.17 -15.27
CA GLY A 93 2.36 11.61 -15.16
C GLY A 93 2.82 12.11 -13.80
N LYS A 94 3.68 13.12 -13.81
CA LYS A 94 4.16 13.70 -12.58
C LYS A 94 3.06 14.33 -11.75
N ARG A 95 2.03 14.83 -12.40
CA ARG A 95 0.92 15.41 -11.68
C ARG A 95 0.27 14.42 -10.74
N HIS A 96 0.08 13.19 -11.20
CA HIS A 96 -0.55 12.18 -10.38
C HIS A 96 0.34 11.82 -9.19
N GLN A 97 1.65 11.78 -9.42
CA GLN A 97 2.58 11.51 -8.34
C GLN A 97 2.55 12.61 -7.29
N MET A 98 2.58 13.87 -7.75
CA MET A 98 2.57 14.99 -6.82
C MET A 98 1.27 15.03 -6.02
N TYR A 99 0.15 14.71 -6.67
CA TYR A 99 -1.13 14.70 -5.99
C TYR A 99 -1.17 13.59 -4.94
N ALA A 100 -0.69 12.40 -5.30
CA ALA A 100 -0.65 11.29 -4.35
C ALA A 100 0.21 11.66 -3.14
N GLU A 101 1.35 12.27 -3.38
CA GLU A 101 2.23 12.68 -2.29
C GLU A 101 1.57 13.73 -1.40
N SER A 102 0.82 14.65 -2.02
CA SER A 102 0.13 15.67 -1.24
C SER A 102 -0.97 15.08 -0.36
N LEU A 103 -1.50 13.91 -0.73
CA LEU A 103 -2.50 13.23 0.08
C LEU A 103 -1.88 12.29 1.11
N GLY A 104 -0.57 12.20 1.14
CA GLY A 104 0.11 11.42 2.17
C GLY A 104 0.72 10.10 1.73
N ALA A 105 0.76 9.83 0.41
CA ALA A 105 1.40 8.60 -0.06
C ALA A 105 2.88 8.62 0.32
N ASN A 106 3.37 7.50 0.79
CA ASN A 106 4.76 7.41 1.23
C ASN A 106 5.69 7.09 0.07
N GLU A 107 5.20 6.33 -0.91
CA GLU A 107 5.96 5.98 -2.10
C GLU A 107 5.03 5.88 -3.28
N TYR A 108 5.59 5.99 -4.48
CA TYR A 108 4.79 5.99 -5.70
C TYR A 108 5.59 5.26 -6.78
N PHE A 109 5.01 4.19 -7.31
CA PHE A 109 5.66 3.40 -8.36
C PHE A 109 4.77 3.36 -9.60
N THR A 110 5.39 3.27 -10.77
CA THR A 110 4.64 3.06 -12.00
C THR A 110 4.72 1.58 -12.39
N LYS A 111 3.68 1.07 -13.03
CA LYS A 111 3.66 -0.31 -13.50
C LYS A 111 4.50 -0.44 -14.76
N PRO A 112 5.14 -1.56 -14.97
CA PRO A 112 5.12 -2.75 -14.13
C PRO A 112 6.03 -2.58 -12.92
N VAL A 113 5.56 -2.98 -11.76
CA VAL A 113 6.32 -2.83 -10.53
C VAL A 113 7.22 -4.03 -10.37
N LYS A 114 8.47 -3.77 -10.05
CA LYS A 114 9.39 -4.85 -9.74
C LYS A 114 9.17 -5.26 -8.29
N LEU A 115 8.87 -6.53 -8.09
CA LEU A 115 8.53 -7.01 -6.76
C LEU A 115 9.66 -6.84 -5.76
N ASP A 116 10.91 -7.00 -6.19
CA ASP A 116 12.03 -6.82 -5.28
C ASP A 116 12.12 -5.38 -4.79
N LYS A 117 11.83 -4.39 -5.64
CA LYS A 117 11.81 -3.01 -5.21
C LYS A 117 10.65 -2.72 -4.28
N LEU A 118 9.49 -3.29 -4.57
CA LEU A 118 8.33 -3.13 -3.72
C LEU A 118 8.60 -3.69 -2.34
N MET A 119 9.19 -4.89 -2.28
CA MET A 119 9.51 -5.53 -1.02
C MET A 119 10.52 -4.72 -0.22
N ALA A 120 11.57 -4.23 -0.89
CA ALA A 120 12.58 -3.42 -0.21
C ALA A 120 11.99 -2.15 0.37
N THR A 121 11.08 -1.50 -0.37
CA THR A 121 10.44 -0.30 0.11
C THR A 121 9.52 -0.59 1.30
N ALA A 122 8.78 -1.69 1.21
CA ALA A 122 7.90 -2.09 2.32
C ALA A 122 8.71 -2.35 3.58
N GLU A 123 9.82 -3.06 3.45
CA GLU A 123 10.67 -3.34 4.59
C GLU A 123 11.25 -2.07 5.19
N LYS A 124 11.65 -1.14 4.34
CA LYS A 124 12.20 0.12 4.80
C LYS A 124 11.15 0.94 5.56
N LEU A 125 9.94 1.03 5.03
CA LEU A 125 8.89 1.80 5.68
C LEU A 125 8.50 1.20 7.03
N LEU A 126 8.39 -0.13 7.09
CA LEU A 126 7.89 -0.79 8.30
C LEU A 126 8.98 -1.04 9.32
N ALA A 127 10.24 -1.01 8.92
CA ALA A 127 11.33 -1.17 9.85
C ALA A 127 11.66 0.11 10.60
N THR A 128 11.22 1.25 10.11
CA THR A 128 11.53 2.51 10.76
C THR A 128 10.90 2.52 12.13
N PRO A 129 11.67 2.74 13.17
CA PRO A 129 11.13 2.73 14.51
C PRO A 129 10.07 3.79 14.62
N ALA A 130 9.08 3.49 15.30
CA ALA A 130 8.07 4.40 15.43
C ALA A 130 8.68 5.49 16.15
N THR A 131 8.94 6.04 16.71
CA THR A 131 9.40 7.12 17.26
C THR A 131 10.44 6.89 18.10
N PRO A 132 11.44 7.37 17.83
CA PRO A 132 12.48 7.33 18.78
C PRO A 132 12.00 8.12 19.88
N ALA A 133 11.90 7.68 20.82
CA ALA A 133 11.39 8.38 21.92
C ALA A 133 12.03 9.70 22.09
#